data_16bba640505b16a0ee7e88a8ee5b706f
#
_entry.id   16bba640505b16a0ee7e88a8ee5b706f
#
_cell.length_a   1.000
_cell.length_b   1.000
_cell.length_c   1.000
_cell.angle_alpha   90.00
_cell.angle_beta   90.00
_cell.angle_gamma   90.00
#
_symmetry.space_group_name_H-M   'P 1'
#
loop_
_entity.id
_entity.type
_entity.pdbx_description
1 polymer ?
#
loop_
_entity_poly.entity_id
_entity_poly.type
_entity_poly.pdbx_seq_one_letter_code
_entity_poly.pdbx_strand_id
1 'polypeptide(L)'
;AMYDIESIVPFSTETKYMATVCRNKQTGERCRFVKGAPEYVMAMCVGGALSDDAAKASSLLTEYQGNAWRTLGFAVERMDSDGGLNLAGVVGIADPVRPDVKEAIETCRKRAGVKVIVVTGDISATAEHVGAEIGLFDDGETPRLLTGQQFASMTDEQVLEVLPELRILSRARPEDKARLVELLQRRGEVVAVTGDGTNDALALKKAQVGLSMGDGTARAKEVSDITILDNSFVSINKAILWGRSLYLNIRRFIYFQMTINVCACILVLTGAFLGVD
;
A
#
# COMPACT_ATOMS: atom_id res chain seq x y z
N ALA A 1 6.12 14.37 33.99
CA ALA A 1 7.11 13.43 33.45
C ALA A 1 8.07 12.99 34.55
N MET A 2 8.42 11.72 34.58
CA MET A 2 9.31 11.12 35.59
C MET A 2 10.79 11.48 35.37
N TYR A 3 11.13 11.91 34.15
CA TYR A 3 12.49 12.27 33.74
C TYR A 3 12.54 13.69 33.19
N ASP A 4 13.63 14.37 33.43
CA ASP A 4 14.03 15.63 32.77
C ASP A 4 15.03 15.31 31.67
N ILE A 5 14.82 15.85 30.49
CA ILE A 5 15.69 15.65 29.33
C ILE A 5 16.85 16.64 29.40
N GLU A 6 18.08 16.13 29.43
CA GLU A 6 19.31 16.96 29.45
C GLU A 6 19.83 17.20 28.02
N SER A 7 19.83 16.16 27.17
CA SER A 7 20.28 16.28 25.78
C SER A 7 19.63 15.24 24.88
N ILE A 8 19.54 15.57 23.60
CA ILE A 8 19.01 14.67 22.56
C ILE A 8 19.99 14.64 21.39
N VAL A 9 20.40 13.45 20.99
CA VAL A 9 21.04 13.18 19.70
C VAL A 9 19.95 12.71 18.77
N PRO A 10 19.57 13.52 17.74
CA PRO A 10 18.50 13.15 16.82
C PRO A 10 18.91 11.94 15.97
N PHE A 11 17.91 11.27 15.39
CA PHE A 11 18.14 10.16 14.45
C PHE A 11 18.91 10.66 13.22
N SER A 12 19.93 9.92 12.82
CA SER A 12 20.65 10.14 11.57
C SER A 12 20.62 8.86 10.72
N THR A 13 20.53 9.04 9.41
CA THR A 13 20.63 7.91 8.44
C THR A 13 22.01 7.28 8.40
N GLU A 14 23.04 7.98 8.86
CA GLU A 14 24.41 7.49 8.97
C GLU A 14 24.60 6.64 10.22
N THR A 15 24.18 7.13 11.37
CA THR A 15 24.33 6.44 12.66
C THR A 15 23.27 5.40 12.92
N LYS A 16 22.08 5.52 12.27
CA LYS A 16 20.92 4.58 12.39
C LYS A 16 20.32 4.49 13.78
N TYR A 17 20.63 5.42 14.70
CA TYR A 17 20.04 5.49 16.02
C TYR A 17 19.79 6.94 16.45
N MET A 18 18.99 7.11 17.49
CA MET A 18 18.91 8.32 18.30
C MET A 18 19.22 8.01 19.77
N ALA A 19 19.70 8.98 20.50
CA ALA A 19 19.97 8.85 21.93
C ALA A 19 19.40 10.04 22.69
N THR A 20 18.92 9.78 23.91
CA THR A 20 18.41 10.82 24.81
C THR A 20 19.01 10.62 26.20
N VAL A 21 19.63 11.65 26.73
CA VAL A 21 20.13 11.67 28.10
C VAL A 21 19.07 12.34 28.97
N CYS A 22 18.69 11.65 30.02
CA CYS A 22 17.66 12.07 30.96
C CYS A 22 18.15 11.92 32.41
N ARG A 23 17.63 12.77 33.29
CA ARG A 23 17.80 12.66 34.74
C ARG A 23 16.49 12.23 35.38
N ASN A 24 16.51 11.18 36.18
CA ASN A 24 15.35 10.76 36.96
C ASN A 24 15.10 11.77 38.09
N LYS A 25 13.88 12.32 38.17
CA LYS A 25 13.51 13.34 39.17
C LYS A 25 13.50 12.85 40.60
N GLN A 26 13.27 11.54 40.79
CA GLN A 26 13.17 10.95 42.14
C GLN A 26 14.50 10.45 42.66
N THR A 27 15.30 9.78 41.80
CA THR A 27 16.59 9.18 42.22
C THR A 27 17.80 10.06 41.92
N GLY A 28 17.64 11.07 41.02
CA GLY A 28 18.75 11.90 40.55
C GLY A 28 19.66 11.20 39.53
N GLU A 29 19.46 9.88 39.28
CA GLU A 29 20.28 9.10 38.34
C GLU A 29 20.20 9.63 36.92
N ARG A 30 21.33 9.65 36.23
CA ARG A 30 21.41 9.98 34.81
C ARG A 30 21.38 8.71 33.99
N CYS A 31 20.44 8.67 33.02
CA CYS A 31 20.28 7.56 32.11
C CYS A 31 20.39 8.04 30.66
N ARG A 32 21.08 7.28 29.84
CA ARG A 32 21.11 7.43 28.38
C ARG A 32 20.25 6.34 27.77
N PHE A 33 19.18 6.75 27.10
CA PHE A 33 18.31 5.86 26.33
C PHE A 33 18.70 5.92 24.85
N VAL A 34 18.89 4.76 24.23
CA VAL A 34 19.24 4.62 22.82
C VAL A 34 18.15 3.82 22.12
N LYS A 35 17.68 4.30 20.98
CA LYS A 35 16.79 3.54 20.08
C LYS A 35 17.23 3.69 18.64
N GLY A 36 17.13 2.61 17.86
CA GLY A 36 17.55 2.63 16.47
C GLY A 36 17.40 1.28 15.78
N ALA A 37 18.11 1.12 14.68
CA ALA A 37 18.17 -0.16 13.99
C ALA A 37 18.80 -1.21 14.94
N PRO A 38 18.14 -2.36 15.14
CA PRO A 38 18.53 -3.34 16.16
C PRO A 38 19.98 -3.78 16.04
N GLU A 39 20.47 -3.98 14.84
CA GLU A 39 21.82 -4.42 14.55
C GLU A 39 22.87 -3.42 15.09
N TYR A 40 22.60 -2.13 14.92
CA TYR A 40 23.47 -1.06 15.41
C TYR A 40 23.38 -0.91 16.92
N VAL A 41 22.15 -0.96 17.48
CA VAL A 41 21.96 -0.84 18.94
C VAL A 41 22.59 -2.01 19.66
N MET A 42 22.43 -3.24 19.19
CA MET A 42 23.03 -4.44 19.76
C MET A 42 24.56 -4.40 19.70
N ALA A 43 25.13 -3.93 18.59
CA ALA A 43 26.58 -3.80 18.45
C ALA A 43 27.21 -2.79 19.43
N MET A 44 26.45 -1.79 19.90
CA MET A 44 26.89 -0.79 20.86
C MET A 44 26.79 -1.25 22.33
N CYS A 45 26.04 -2.32 22.61
CA CYS A 45 25.83 -2.82 23.97
C CYS A 45 27.03 -3.59 24.51
N VAL A 46 27.14 -3.63 25.84
CA VAL A 46 28.16 -4.42 26.54
C VAL A 46 28.01 -5.90 26.20
N GLY A 47 29.12 -6.56 25.83
CA GLY A 47 29.12 -7.93 25.31
C GLY A 47 28.75 -8.01 23.81
N GLY A 48 28.32 -6.93 23.20
CA GLY A 48 27.99 -6.86 21.78
C GLY A 48 26.97 -7.92 21.34
N ALA A 49 27.11 -8.40 20.11
CA ALA A 49 26.25 -9.43 19.53
C ALA A 49 26.44 -10.85 20.12
N LEU A 50 27.42 -11.05 21.01
CA LEU A 50 27.75 -12.33 21.59
C LEU A 50 27.16 -12.57 22.99
N SER A 51 26.44 -11.60 23.57
CA SER A 51 25.73 -11.76 24.84
C SER A 51 24.52 -12.69 24.69
N ASP A 52 24.13 -13.41 25.74
CA ASP A 52 22.94 -14.27 25.73
C ASP A 52 21.67 -13.51 25.40
N ASP A 53 21.57 -12.25 25.82
CA ASP A 53 20.42 -11.38 25.53
C ASP A 53 20.43 -10.95 24.06
N ALA A 54 21.59 -10.72 23.47
CA ALA A 54 21.72 -10.44 22.04
C ALA A 54 21.39 -11.69 21.20
N ALA A 55 21.74 -12.89 21.64
CA ALA A 55 21.39 -14.14 20.96
C ALA A 55 19.87 -14.35 20.92
N LYS A 56 19.19 -14.13 22.04
CA LYS A 56 17.72 -14.17 22.11
C LYS A 56 17.07 -13.10 21.25
N ALA A 57 17.60 -11.87 21.30
CA ALA A 57 17.12 -10.77 20.48
C ALA A 57 17.30 -11.05 18.98
N SER A 58 18.41 -11.68 18.58
CA SER A 58 18.67 -12.06 17.19
C SER A 58 17.67 -13.09 16.66
N SER A 59 17.28 -14.08 17.48
CA SER A 59 16.25 -15.05 17.06
C SER A 59 14.88 -14.39 16.86
N LEU A 60 14.48 -13.50 17.76
CA LEU A 60 13.26 -12.71 17.62
C LEU A 60 13.30 -11.77 16.42
N LEU A 61 14.45 -11.17 16.14
CA LEU A 61 14.63 -10.32 14.96
C LEU A 61 14.46 -11.12 13.66
N THR A 62 14.99 -12.34 13.61
CA THR A 62 14.82 -13.21 12.44
C THR A 62 13.34 -13.54 12.21
N GLU A 63 12.59 -13.80 13.29
CA GLU A 63 11.15 -14.01 13.21
C GLU A 63 10.41 -12.76 12.74
N TYR A 64 10.70 -11.59 13.32
CA TYR A 64 10.06 -10.33 12.96
C TYR A 64 10.37 -9.92 11.51
N GLN A 65 11.62 -10.12 11.07
CA GLN A 65 12.03 -9.84 9.70
C GLN A 65 11.41 -10.83 8.69
N GLY A 66 11.25 -12.10 9.10
CA GLY A 66 10.54 -13.11 8.30
C GLY A 66 9.07 -12.75 8.09
N ASN A 67 8.45 -12.08 9.06
CA ASN A 67 7.10 -11.55 8.97
C ASN A 67 7.03 -10.14 8.35
N ALA A 68 8.14 -9.63 7.81
CA ALA A 68 8.27 -8.30 7.22
C ALA A 68 7.90 -7.13 8.18
N TRP A 69 8.02 -7.32 9.49
CA TRP A 69 7.75 -6.28 10.48
C TRP A 69 8.90 -5.28 10.54
N ARG A 70 8.58 -4.03 10.84
CA ARG A 70 9.59 -3.02 11.14
C ARG A 70 10.17 -3.30 12.51
N THR A 71 11.50 -3.30 12.63
CA THR A 71 12.17 -3.64 13.89
C THR A 71 12.88 -2.42 14.49
N LEU A 72 12.82 -2.30 15.81
CA LEU A 72 13.55 -1.31 16.58
C LEU A 72 14.26 -2.00 17.77
N GLY A 73 15.52 -1.62 17.99
CA GLY A 73 16.29 -1.97 19.18
C GLY A 73 16.28 -0.84 20.19
N PHE A 74 16.28 -1.19 21.46
CA PHE A 74 16.34 -0.27 22.60
C PHE A 74 17.44 -0.68 23.54
N ALA A 75 18.21 0.29 24.01
CA ALA A 75 19.24 0.06 25.02
C ALA A 75 19.26 1.20 26.03
N VAL A 76 19.72 0.91 27.24
CA VAL A 76 19.82 1.85 28.34
C VAL A 76 21.20 1.76 28.97
N GLU A 77 21.77 2.92 29.31
CA GLU A 77 23.00 3.09 30.05
C GLU A 77 22.70 3.92 31.30
N ARG A 78 23.15 3.44 32.48
CA ARG A 78 23.18 4.23 33.71
C ARG A 78 24.52 4.93 33.74
N MET A 79 24.53 6.24 33.51
CA MET A 79 25.77 7.02 33.37
C MET A 79 26.54 7.18 34.66
N ASP A 80 25.89 6.96 35.80
CA ASP A 80 26.49 7.05 37.14
C ASP A 80 27.10 5.69 37.59
N SER A 81 27.15 4.69 36.71
CA SER A 81 27.76 3.38 36.95
C SER A 81 28.62 2.95 35.76
N ASP A 82 29.68 2.14 36.03
CA ASP A 82 30.58 1.65 34.98
C ASP A 82 29.99 0.51 34.11
N GLY A 83 28.65 0.35 34.14
CA GLY A 83 27.97 -0.78 33.49
C GLY A 83 27.83 -0.69 31.95
N GLY A 84 28.13 0.46 31.34
CA GLY A 84 27.99 0.68 29.91
C GLY A 84 26.56 0.58 29.38
N LEU A 85 26.41 0.55 28.05
CA LEU A 85 25.12 0.45 27.37
C LEU A 85 24.62 -1.01 27.38
N ASN A 86 23.44 -1.24 27.94
CA ASN A 86 22.81 -2.57 28.04
C ASN A 86 21.59 -2.67 27.14
N LEU A 87 21.43 -3.80 26.44
CA LEU A 87 20.27 -4.06 25.61
C LEU A 87 19.02 -4.17 26.49
N ALA A 88 18.04 -3.32 26.25
CA ALA A 88 16.75 -3.38 26.92
C ALA A 88 15.77 -4.32 26.18
N GLY A 89 15.89 -4.43 24.87
CA GLY A 89 15.09 -5.34 24.05
C GLY A 89 14.97 -4.92 22.61
N VAL A 90 14.28 -5.75 21.84
CA VAL A 90 13.89 -5.50 20.46
C VAL A 90 12.39 -5.56 20.32
N VAL A 91 11.83 -4.75 19.43
CA VAL A 91 10.39 -4.65 19.17
C VAL A 91 10.15 -4.82 17.69
N GLY A 92 9.21 -5.69 17.34
CA GLY A 92 8.62 -5.76 16.01
C GLY A 92 7.36 -4.89 15.93
N ILE A 93 7.26 -4.08 14.92
CA ILE A 93 6.10 -3.23 14.65
C ILE A 93 5.43 -3.79 13.41
N ALA A 94 4.25 -4.40 13.60
CA ALA A 94 3.40 -4.86 12.54
C ALA A 94 2.31 -3.82 12.25
N ASP A 95 2.00 -3.63 10.96
CA ASP A 95 0.79 -2.94 10.53
C ASP A 95 -0.14 -4.03 9.94
N PRO A 96 -1.07 -4.58 10.74
CA PRO A 96 -1.85 -5.73 10.31
C PRO A 96 -2.81 -5.34 9.19
N VAL A 97 -2.95 -6.22 8.22
CA VAL A 97 -3.96 -6.10 7.18
C VAL A 97 -5.36 -6.14 7.83
N ARG A 98 -6.26 -5.28 7.36
CA ARG A 98 -7.65 -5.30 7.83
C ARG A 98 -8.32 -6.63 7.46
N PRO A 99 -9.10 -7.25 8.36
CA PRO A 99 -9.65 -8.59 8.15
C PRO A 99 -10.55 -8.74 6.91
N ASP A 100 -11.22 -7.65 6.50
CA ASP A 100 -12.14 -7.61 5.38
C ASP A 100 -11.46 -7.49 4.00
N VAL A 101 -10.18 -7.15 3.96
CA VAL A 101 -9.46 -6.88 2.69
C VAL A 101 -9.26 -8.14 1.88
N LYS A 102 -8.91 -9.26 2.50
CA LYS A 102 -8.67 -10.53 1.78
C LYS A 102 -9.90 -10.99 1.00
N GLU A 103 -11.06 -11.05 1.65
CA GLU A 103 -12.33 -11.43 1.00
C GLU A 103 -12.71 -10.43 -0.09
N ALA A 104 -12.46 -9.14 0.14
CA ALA A 104 -12.75 -8.11 -0.83
C ALA A 104 -11.84 -8.22 -2.07
N ILE A 105 -10.54 -8.47 -1.92
CA ILE A 105 -9.62 -8.72 -3.04
C ILE A 105 -10.01 -9.97 -3.82
N GLU A 106 -10.33 -11.06 -3.14
CA GLU A 106 -10.80 -12.28 -3.79
C GLU A 106 -12.09 -12.05 -4.60
N THR A 107 -13.05 -11.33 -4.03
CA THR A 107 -14.29 -10.97 -4.73
C THR A 107 -14.00 -10.12 -5.96
N CYS A 108 -13.11 -9.14 -5.83
CA CYS A 108 -12.68 -8.28 -6.93
C CYS A 108 -12.02 -9.09 -8.07
N ARG A 109 -11.10 -9.99 -7.73
CA ARG A 109 -10.37 -10.82 -8.69
C ARG A 109 -11.25 -11.91 -9.31
N LYS A 110 -11.85 -12.77 -8.45
CA LYS A 110 -12.51 -14.00 -8.91
C LYS A 110 -13.94 -13.77 -9.43
N ARG A 111 -14.71 -12.88 -8.78
CA ARG A 111 -16.10 -12.61 -9.16
C ARG A 111 -16.25 -11.45 -10.13
N ALA A 112 -15.50 -10.36 -9.90
CA ALA A 112 -15.57 -9.20 -10.76
C ALA A 112 -14.57 -9.26 -11.94
N GLY A 113 -13.62 -10.20 -11.96
CA GLY A 113 -12.62 -10.32 -13.02
C GLY A 113 -11.73 -9.07 -13.16
N VAL A 114 -11.55 -8.33 -12.06
CA VAL A 114 -10.71 -7.13 -12.03
C VAL A 114 -9.30 -7.53 -11.64
N LYS A 115 -8.33 -7.15 -12.43
CA LYS A 115 -6.93 -7.31 -12.09
C LYS A 115 -6.54 -6.30 -11.02
N VAL A 116 -6.01 -6.79 -9.92
CA VAL A 116 -5.50 -5.94 -8.82
C VAL A 116 -3.99 -5.90 -8.89
N ILE A 117 -3.42 -4.69 -8.82
CA ILE A 117 -1.97 -4.45 -8.76
C ILE A 117 -1.72 -3.59 -7.53
N VAL A 118 -0.84 -4.06 -6.64
CA VAL A 118 -0.39 -3.28 -5.48
C VAL A 118 0.80 -2.42 -5.89
N VAL A 119 0.70 -1.11 -5.61
CA VAL A 119 1.77 -0.14 -5.89
C VAL A 119 2.12 0.57 -4.60
N THR A 120 3.32 0.33 -4.08
CA THR A 120 3.74 0.80 -2.76
C THR A 120 5.14 1.41 -2.77
N GLY A 121 5.40 2.30 -1.81
CA GLY A 121 6.74 2.79 -1.50
C GLY A 121 7.56 1.82 -0.64
N ASP A 122 6.96 0.76 -0.11
CA ASP A 122 7.61 -0.24 0.73
C ASP A 122 8.60 -1.11 -0.03
N ILE A 123 9.44 -1.83 0.72
CA ILE A 123 10.38 -2.78 0.16
C ILE A 123 9.66 -4.02 -0.42
N SER A 124 10.30 -4.68 -1.38
CA SER A 124 9.72 -5.82 -2.11
C SER A 124 9.27 -6.95 -1.18
N ALA A 125 10.07 -7.30 -0.17
CA ALA A 125 9.74 -8.37 0.77
C ALA A 125 8.45 -8.07 1.58
N THR A 126 8.29 -6.82 2.04
CA THR A 126 7.05 -6.40 2.74
C THR A 126 5.85 -6.42 1.79
N ALA A 127 6.03 -5.90 0.57
CA ALA A 127 4.95 -5.86 -0.41
C ALA A 127 4.50 -7.26 -0.86
N GLU A 128 5.43 -8.20 -0.98
CA GLU A 128 5.16 -9.61 -1.31
C GLU A 128 4.43 -10.31 -0.17
N HIS A 129 4.91 -10.13 1.09
CA HIS A 129 4.25 -10.68 2.27
C HIS A 129 2.80 -10.18 2.40
N VAL A 130 2.59 -8.87 2.32
CA VAL A 130 1.24 -8.27 2.34
C VAL A 130 0.40 -8.76 1.16
N GLY A 131 0.99 -8.86 -0.04
CA GLY A 131 0.32 -9.38 -1.22
C GLY A 131 -0.20 -10.81 -1.05
N ALA A 132 0.60 -11.68 -0.42
CA ALA A 132 0.18 -13.05 -0.06
C ALA A 132 -0.94 -13.04 0.98
N GLU A 133 -0.81 -12.24 2.04
CA GLU A 133 -1.80 -12.15 3.11
C GLU A 133 -3.18 -11.69 2.60
N ILE A 134 -3.22 -10.72 1.69
CA ILE A 134 -4.47 -10.22 1.08
C ILE A 134 -5.01 -11.10 -0.05
N GLY A 135 -4.34 -12.20 -0.41
CA GLY A 135 -4.77 -13.07 -1.50
C GLY A 135 -4.65 -12.42 -2.89
N LEU A 136 -3.62 -11.61 -3.10
CA LEU A 136 -3.36 -10.93 -4.38
C LEU A 136 -2.99 -11.92 -5.50
N PHE A 137 -2.43 -13.07 -5.16
CA PHE A 137 -2.07 -14.17 -6.06
C PHE A 137 -2.46 -15.51 -5.41
N ASP A 138 -2.58 -16.55 -6.23
CA ASP A 138 -3.00 -17.87 -5.76
C ASP A 138 -1.80 -18.65 -5.19
N ASP A 139 -2.06 -19.63 -4.31
CA ASP A 139 -1.03 -20.45 -3.69
C ASP A 139 -0.19 -21.18 -4.76
N GLY A 140 1.12 -21.02 -4.71
CA GLY A 140 2.06 -21.58 -5.69
C GLY A 140 2.27 -20.72 -6.94
N GLU A 141 1.55 -19.61 -7.12
CA GLU A 141 1.84 -18.63 -8.16
C GLU A 141 3.06 -17.80 -7.75
N THR A 142 4.06 -17.68 -8.63
CA THR A 142 5.17 -16.72 -8.45
C THR A 142 4.73 -15.38 -9.04
N PRO A 143 4.36 -14.39 -8.21
CA PRO A 143 3.88 -13.12 -8.72
C PRO A 143 4.98 -12.36 -9.45
N ARG A 144 4.65 -11.73 -10.57
CA ARG A 144 5.57 -10.78 -11.18
C ARG A 144 5.65 -9.53 -10.33
N LEU A 145 6.83 -9.33 -9.73
CA LEU A 145 7.16 -8.16 -8.92
C LEU A 145 8.22 -7.33 -9.65
N LEU A 146 8.02 -6.01 -9.67
CA LEU A 146 9.02 -5.05 -10.13
C LEU A 146 9.28 -4.04 -9.01
N THR A 147 10.53 -3.57 -8.96
CA THR A 147 10.86 -2.39 -8.16
C THR A 147 10.69 -1.13 -9.01
N GLY A 148 10.43 0.03 -8.38
CA GLY A 148 10.37 1.31 -9.07
C GLY A 148 11.63 1.60 -9.89
N GLN A 149 12.82 1.18 -9.42
CA GLN A 149 14.07 1.33 -10.16
C GLN A 149 14.08 0.48 -11.44
N GLN A 150 13.68 -0.79 -11.36
CA GLN A 150 13.57 -1.66 -12.54
C GLN A 150 12.52 -1.10 -13.51
N PHE A 151 11.35 -0.72 -13.01
CA PHE A 151 10.27 -0.14 -13.80
C PHE A 151 10.70 1.15 -14.51
N ALA A 152 11.45 2.03 -13.85
CA ALA A 152 11.97 3.26 -14.44
C ALA A 152 13.05 3.01 -15.52
N SER A 153 13.81 1.92 -15.40
CA SER A 153 14.87 1.56 -16.38
C SER A 153 14.33 0.85 -17.63
N MET A 154 13.10 0.33 -17.61
CA MET A 154 12.46 -0.35 -18.73
C MET A 154 11.84 0.66 -19.71
N THR A 155 11.89 0.33 -21.01
CA THR A 155 11.12 1.07 -22.03
C THR A 155 9.64 0.80 -21.90
N ASP A 156 8.80 1.63 -22.50
CA ASP A 156 7.34 1.45 -22.46
C ASP A 156 6.92 0.10 -23.06
N GLU A 157 7.56 -0.33 -24.15
CA GLU A 157 7.33 -1.62 -24.82
C GLU A 157 7.63 -2.79 -23.89
N GLN A 158 8.79 -2.75 -23.22
CA GLN A 158 9.16 -3.79 -22.25
C GLN A 158 8.21 -3.86 -21.07
N VAL A 159 7.73 -2.71 -20.58
CA VAL A 159 6.72 -2.69 -19.52
C VAL A 159 5.41 -3.28 -20.02
N LEU A 160 4.94 -2.92 -21.22
CA LEU A 160 3.70 -3.44 -21.80
C LEU A 160 3.69 -4.97 -21.93
N GLU A 161 4.85 -5.60 -22.19
CA GLU A 161 5.00 -7.06 -22.24
C GLU A 161 4.80 -7.72 -20.86
N VAL A 162 5.31 -7.11 -19.79
CA VAL A 162 5.23 -7.69 -18.43
C VAL A 162 3.96 -7.30 -17.67
N LEU A 163 3.24 -6.27 -18.13
CA LEU A 163 2.01 -5.80 -17.48
C LEU A 163 0.97 -6.90 -17.22
N PRO A 164 0.72 -7.89 -18.11
CA PRO A 164 -0.27 -8.94 -17.84
C PRO A 164 0.01 -9.73 -16.56
N GLU A 165 1.28 -9.96 -16.26
CA GLU A 165 1.74 -10.75 -15.12
C GLU A 165 2.02 -9.91 -13.88
N LEU A 166 2.19 -8.59 -14.04
CA LEU A 166 2.53 -7.70 -12.93
C LEU A 166 1.45 -7.74 -11.85
N ARG A 167 1.87 -7.97 -10.61
CA ARG A 167 1.02 -7.97 -9.41
C ARG A 167 1.46 -6.92 -8.40
N ILE A 168 2.77 -6.65 -8.31
CA ILE A 168 3.33 -5.74 -7.31
C ILE A 168 4.36 -4.81 -7.97
N LEU A 169 4.25 -3.52 -7.70
CA LEU A 169 5.26 -2.52 -7.97
C LEU A 169 5.72 -1.91 -6.64
N SER A 170 6.88 -2.34 -6.16
CA SER A 170 7.47 -1.93 -4.88
C SER A 170 8.40 -0.74 -5.06
N ARG A 171 8.65 0.03 -4.00
CA ARG A 171 9.50 1.24 -4.03
C ARG A 171 9.15 2.20 -5.16
N ALA A 172 7.87 2.27 -5.48
CA ALA A 172 7.36 3.12 -6.54
C ALA A 172 7.38 4.59 -6.13
N ARG A 173 7.78 5.45 -7.06
CA ARG A 173 7.67 6.90 -6.95
C ARG A 173 6.30 7.36 -7.47
N PRO A 174 5.86 8.58 -7.15
CA PRO A 174 4.62 9.13 -7.70
C PRO A 174 4.54 9.09 -9.23
N GLU A 175 5.67 9.35 -9.90
CA GLU A 175 5.78 9.32 -11.35
C GLU A 175 5.61 7.90 -11.91
N ASP A 176 6.14 6.89 -11.22
CA ASP A 176 6.01 5.47 -11.61
C ASP A 176 4.56 5.02 -11.54
N LYS A 177 3.82 5.46 -10.51
CA LYS A 177 2.38 5.19 -10.36
C LYS A 177 1.59 5.78 -11.53
N ALA A 178 1.87 7.02 -11.90
CA ALA A 178 1.20 7.70 -13.00
C ALA A 178 1.55 7.08 -14.36
N ARG A 179 2.82 6.69 -14.58
CA ARG A 179 3.26 5.99 -15.80
C ARG A 179 2.61 4.62 -15.94
N LEU A 180 2.48 3.86 -14.83
CA LEU A 180 1.79 2.57 -14.84
C LEU A 180 0.33 2.73 -15.30
N VAL A 181 -0.39 3.75 -14.81
CA VAL A 181 -1.76 4.05 -15.24
C VAL A 181 -1.81 4.33 -16.74
N GLU A 182 -0.92 5.18 -17.26
CA GLU A 182 -0.86 5.49 -18.70
C GLU A 182 -0.64 4.25 -19.57
N LEU A 183 0.28 3.38 -19.16
CA LEU A 183 0.60 2.18 -19.92
C LEU A 183 -0.55 1.16 -19.91
N LEU A 184 -1.26 1.02 -18.78
CA LEU A 184 -2.47 0.21 -18.72
C LEU A 184 -3.57 0.76 -19.63
N GLN A 185 -3.76 2.09 -19.66
CA GLN A 185 -4.71 2.76 -20.54
C GLN A 185 -4.35 2.61 -22.02
N ARG A 186 -3.07 2.73 -22.38
CA ARG A 186 -2.60 2.48 -23.78
C ARG A 186 -2.89 1.05 -24.24
N ARG A 187 -2.99 0.12 -23.32
CA ARG A 187 -3.37 -1.27 -23.56
C ARG A 187 -4.87 -1.46 -23.73
N GLY A 188 -5.67 -0.40 -23.56
CA GLY A 188 -7.12 -0.45 -23.61
C GLY A 188 -7.81 -0.87 -22.32
N GLU A 189 -7.08 -0.94 -21.21
CA GLU A 189 -7.64 -1.26 -19.90
C GLU A 189 -8.34 -0.05 -19.29
N VAL A 190 -9.43 -0.29 -18.57
CA VAL A 190 -10.09 0.72 -17.74
C VAL A 190 -9.49 0.65 -16.35
N VAL A 191 -8.81 1.72 -15.95
CA VAL A 191 -8.01 1.76 -14.72
C VAL A 191 -8.72 2.54 -13.64
N ALA A 192 -8.89 1.90 -12.49
CA ALA A 192 -9.24 2.56 -11.24
C ALA A 192 -8.00 2.61 -10.32
N VAL A 193 -7.78 3.72 -9.67
CA VAL A 193 -6.69 3.92 -8.70
C VAL A 193 -7.26 4.26 -7.35
N THR A 194 -6.77 3.61 -6.29
CA THR A 194 -7.06 3.99 -4.91
C THR A 194 -5.83 4.65 -4.29
N GLY A 195 -6.04 5.70 -3.50
CA GLY A 195 -4.96 6.38 -2.80
C GLY A 195 -5.49 7.30 -1.71
N ASP A 196 -4.65 7.55 -0.71
CA ASP A 196 -4.94 8.40 0.45
C ASP A 196 -3.96 9.56 0.59
N GLY A 197 -2.80 9.46 -0.06
CA GLY A 197 -1.70 10.38 0.06
C GLY A 197 -1.58 11.40 -1.07
N THR A 198 -0.82 12.45 -0.82
CA THR A 198 -0.43 13.44 -1.82
C THR A 198 0.39 12.81 -2.96
N ASN A 199 1.12 11.72 -2.64
CA ASN A 199 1.93 10.98 -3.60
C ASN A 199 1.10 10.23 -4.64
N ASP A 200 -0.17 10.01 -4.37
CA ASP A 200 -1.09 9.29 -5.25
C ASP A 200 -1.87 10.24 -6.19
N ALA A 201 -1.81 11.55 -5.92
CA ALA A 201 -2.62 12.55 -6.62
C ALA A 201 -2.45 12.52 -8.15
N LEU A 202 -1.22 12.29 -8.64
CA LEU A 202 -0.96 12.20 -10.08
C LEU A 202 -1.64 10.97 -10.71
N ALA A 203 -1.55 9.82 -10.05
CA ALA A 203 -2.15 8.58 -10.52
C ALA A 203 -3.68 8.62 -10.42
N LEU A 204 -4.23 9.16 -9.31
CA LEU A 204 -5.67 9.37 -9.12
C LEU A 204 -6.26 10.23 -10.24
N LYS A 205 -5.60 11.34 -10.58
CA LYS A 205 -6.06 12.24 -11.64
C LYS A 205 -5.96 11.64 -13.05
N LYS A 206 -5.00 10.73 -13.29
CA LYS A 206 -4.79 10.10 -14.59
C LYS A 206 -5.71 8.90 -14.84
N ALA A 207 -6.15 8.23 -13.79
CA ALA A 207 -7.04 7.09 -13.90
C ALA A 207 -8.40 7.48 -14.48
N GLN A 208 -9.12 6.53 -15.10
CA GLN A 208 -10.52 6.74 -15.47
C GLN A 208 -11.43 6.81 -14.24
N VAL A 209 -11.01 6.21 -13.12
CA VAL A 209 -11.71 6.30 -11.83
C VAL A 209 -10.70 6.49 -10.72
N GLY A 210 -10.61 7.69 -10.18
CA GLY A 210 -9.83 8.00 -8.99
C GLY A 210 -10.66 7.80 -7.72
N LEU A 211 -10.18 6.99 -6.80
CA LEU A 211 -10.85 6.64 -5.53
C LEU A 211 -9.99 7.12 -4.36
N SER A 212 -10.43 8.10 -3.60
CA SER A 212 -9.76 8.53 -2.36
C SER A 212 -10.40 7.89 -1.13
N MET A 213 -9.59 7.71 -0.08
CA MET A 213 -10.10 7.28 1.22
C MET A 213 -10.64 8.46 2.02
N GLY A 214 -11.64 8.21 2.89
CA GLY A 214 -12.26 9.21 3.74
C GLY A 214 -11.28 9.93 4.66
N ASP A 215 -10.27 9.21 5.17
CA ASP A 215 -9.17 9.76 5.98
C ASP A 215 -7.99 10.27 5.15
N GLY A 216 -8.08 10.19 3.82
CA GLY A 216 -7.05 10.65 2.90
C GLY A 216 -6.84 12.17 2.95
N THR A 217 -5.70 12.60 2.41
CA THR A 217 -5.33 14.03 2.35
C THR A 217 -6.33 14.84 1.52
N ALA A 218 -6.47 16.13 1.83
CA ALA A 218 -7.34 17.03 1.07
C ALA A 218 -6.99 17.02 -0.44
N ARG A 219 -5.70 16.90 -0.77
CA ARG A 219 -5.23 16.84 -2.15
C ARG A 219 -5.69 15.57 -2.88
N ALA A 220 -5.64 14.41 -2.21
CA ALA A 220 -6.13 13.16 -2.80
C ALA A 220 -7.65 13.23 -3.07
N LYS A 221 -8.42 13.78 -2.14
CA LYS A 221 -9.87 13.98 -2.28
C LYS A 221 -10.24 14.96 -3.39
N GLU A 222 -9.49 16.04 -3.54
CA GLU A 222 -9.73 17.06 -4.56
C GLU A 222 -9.58 16.52 -5.99
N VAL A 223 -8.64 15.59 -6.20
CA VAL A 223 -8.34 15.06 -7.54
C VAL A 223 -9.02 13.74 -7.85
N SER A 224 -9.70 13.13 -6.88
CA SER A 224 -10.43 11.88 -7.05
C SER A 224 -11.87 12.10 -7.52
N ASP A 225 -12.43 11.12 -8.24
CA ASP A 225 -13.82 11.13 -8.69
C ASP A 225 -14.78 10.67 -7.58
N ILE A 226 -14.32 9.78 -6.70
CA ILE A 226 -15.13 9.17 -5.63
C ILE A 226 -14.32 9.16 -4.35
N THR A 227 -14.96 9.51 -3.21
CA THR A 227 -14.37 9.37 -1.87
C THR A 227 -15.08 8.25 -1.11
N ILE A 228 -14.32 7.28 -0.62
CA ILE A 228 -14.78 6.14 0.17
C ILE A 228 -14.81 6.53 1.66
N LEU A 229 -15.99 6.88 2.18
CA LEU A 229 -16.12 7.49 3.51
C LEU A 229 -15.78 6.55 4.66
N ASP A 230 -16.00 5.24 4.50
CA ASP A 230 -15.74 4.21 5.51
C ASP A 230 -14.34 3.61 5.42
N ASN A 231 -13.52 4.08 4.51
CA ASN A 231 -12.15 3.60 4.25
C ASN A 231 -12.07 2.08 3.99
N SER A 232 -13.19 1.45 3.59
CA SER A 232 -13.27 0.01 3.39
C SER A 232 -13.10 -0.39 1.92
N PHE A 233 -12.24 -1.38 1.67
CA PHE A 233 -12.09 -1.96 0.34
C PHE A 233 -13.36 -2.70 -0.12
N VAL A 234 -14.18 -3.18 0.82
CA VAL A 234 -15.50 -3.78 0.53
C VAL A 234 -16.43 -2.79 -0.16
N SER A 235 -16.39 -1.52 0.21
CA SER A 235 -17.19 -0.47 -0.42
C SER A 235 -16.75 -0.19 -1.85
N ILE A 236 -15.47 -0.36 -2.18
CA ILE A 236 -14.98 -0.33 -3.56
C ILE A 236 -15.61 -1.46 -4.38
N ASN A 237 -15.66 -2.68 -3.85
CA ASN A 237 -16.32 -3.80 -4.53
C ASN A 237 -17.81 -3.54 -4.77
N LYS A 238 -18.51 -2.99 -3.77
CA LYS A 238 -19.91 -2.59 -3.93
C LYS A 238 -20.05 -1.55 -5.05
N ALA A 239 -19.18 -0.54 -5.09
CA ALA A 239 -19.20 0.47 -6.15
C ALA A 239 -18.99 -0.14 -7.55
N ILE A 240 -18.07 -1.10 -7.70
CA ILE A 240 -17.86 -1.83 -8.95
C ILE A 240 -19.11 -2.62 -9.37
N LEU A 241 -19.72 -3.34 -8.44
CA LEU A 241 -20.93 -4.15 -8.71
C LEU A 241 -22.11 -3.27 -9.10
N TRP A 242 -22.34 -2.18 -8.37
CA TRP A 242 -23.39 -1.20 -8.68
C TRP A 242 -23.15 -0.50 -10.02
N GLY A 243 -21.94 -0.06 -10.28
CA GLY A 243 -21.57 0.56 -11.55
C GLY A 243 -21.82 -0.37 -12.74
N ARG A 244 -21.45 -1.65 -12.63
CA ARG A 244 -21.73 -2.64 -13.67
C ARG A 244 -23.23 -2.91 -13.87
N SER A 245 -23.99 -2.99 -12.76
CA SER A 245 -25.45 -3.15 -12.84
C SER A 245 -26.10 -1.95 -13.50
N LEU A 246 -25.67 -0.74 -13.12
CA LEU A 246 -26.16 0.50 -13.74
C LEU A 246 -25.85 0.55 -15.25
N TYR A 247 -24.61 0.23 -15.62
CA TYR A 247 -24.20 0.15 -17.03
C TYR A 247 -25.06 -0.84 -17.85
N LEU A 248 -25.32 -2.03 -17.30
CA LEU A 248 -26.16 -3.02 -17.95
C LEU A 248 -27.60 -2.52 -18.12
N ASN A 249 -28.14 -1.83 -17.12
CA ASN A 249 -29.49 -1.27 -17.20
C ASN A 249 -29.58 -0.14 -18.25
N ILE A 250 -28.61 0.75 -18.27
CA ILE A 250 -28.52 1.82 -19.29
C ILE A 250 -28.42 1.18 -20.70
N ARG A 251 -27.58 0.18 -20.87
CA ARG A 251 -27.42 -0.52 -22.14
C ARG A 251 -28.71 -1.19 -22.61
N ARG A 252 -29.43 -1.86 -21.69
CA ARG A 252 -30.74 -2.47 -21.99
C ARG A 252 -31.77 -1.41 -22.38
N PHE A 253 -31.80 -0.29 -21.67
CA PHE A 253 -32.69 0.82 -21.98
C PHE A 253 -32.41 1.41 -23.37
N ILE A 254 -31.15 1.62 -23.72
CA ILE A 254 -30.75 2.12 -25.03
C ILE A 254 -31.19 1.14 -26.15
N TYR A 255 -30.93 -0.15 -25.97
CA TYR A 255 -31.36 -1.17 -26.94
C TYR A 255 -32.87 -1.19 -27.14
N PHE A 256 -33.62 -1.14 -26.04
CA PHE A 256 -35.08 -1.07 -26.10
C PHE A 256 -35.56 0.18 -26.84
N GLN A 257 -35.03 1.34 -26.51
CA GLN A 257 -35.37 2.61 -27.15
C GLN A 257 -35.04 2.60 -28.65
N MET A 258 -33.85 2.10 -29.01
CA MET A 258 -33.44 1.98 -30.41
C MET A 258 -34.36 1.03 -31.19
N THR A 259 -34.74 -0.11 -30.58
CA THR A 259 -35.66 -1.06 -31.22
C THR A 259 -37.02 -0.39 -31.50
N ILE A 260 -37.58 0.32 -30.52
CA ILE A 260 -38.85 1.05 -30.76
C ILE A 260 -38.72 2.04 -31.89
N ASN A 261 -37.67 2.84 -31.90
CA ASN A 261 -37.47 3.86 -32.96
C ASN A 261 -37.34 3.22 -34.36
N VAL A 262 -36.57 2.12 -34.46
CA VAL A 262 -36.44 1.38 -35.73
C VAL A 262 -37.78 0.80 -36.17
N CYS A 263 -38.52 0.16 -35.23
CA CYS A 263 -39.87 -0.34 -35.57
C CYS A 263 -40.83 0.77 -36.02
N ALA A 264 -40.83 1.91 -35.34
CA ALA A 264 -41.67 3.06 -35.73
C ALA A 264 -41.30 3.55 -37.13
N CYS A 265 -40.01 3.70 -37.45
CA CYS A 265 -39.54 4.07 -38.77
C CYS A 265 -39.98 3.07 -39.85
N ILE A 266 -39.84 1.77 -39.57
CA ILE A 266 -40.28 0.71 -40.53
C ILE A 266 -41.78 0.78 -40.75
N LEU A 267 -42.57 0.96 -39.68
CA LEU A 267 -44.03 1.05 -39.79
C LEU A 267 -44.47 2.28 -40.64
N VAL A 268 -43.88 3.44 -40.39
CA VAL A 268 -44.17 4.64 -41.17
C VAL A 268 -43.77 4.48 -42.65
N LEU A 269 -42.60 3.91 -42.92
CA LEU A 269 -42.15 3.66 -44.29
C LEU A 269 -43.04 2.65 -44.99
N THR A 270 -43.40 1.57 -44.33
CA THR A 270 -44.30 0.57 -44.94
C THR A 270 -45.71 1.14 -45.20
N GLY A 271 -46.26 1.93 -44.28
CA GLY A 271 -47.52 2.64 -44.45
C GLY A 271 -47.49 3.56 -45.69
N ALA A 272 -46.42 4.35 -45.80
CA ALA A 272 -46.22 5.26 -46.96
C ALA A 272 -46.09 4.50 -48.28
N PHE A 273 -45.44 3.34 -48.33
CA PHE A 273 -45.35 2.49 -49.53
C PHE A 273 -46.67 1.78 -49.89
N LEU A 274 -47.47 1.43 -48.89
CA LEU A 274 -48.73 0.76 -49.07
C LEU A 274 -49.92 1.72 -49.31
N GLY A 275 -49.69 3.05 -49.24
CA GLY A 275 -50.71 4.08 -49.42
C GLY A 275 -51.81 4.03 -48.35
N VAL A 276 -51.47 3.57 -47.12
CA VAL A 276 -52.36 3.58 -45.96
C VAL A 276 -52.12 4.91 -45.25
N ASP A 277 -53.09 5.80 -45.27
CA ASP A 277 -53.10 7.05 -44.50
C ASP A 277 -53.39 6.81 -43.02
#